data_efb0a0bca166954d5ff4e0cff6a2a3f1
#
_entry.id   efb0a0bca166954d5ff4e0cff6a2a3f1
#
_cell.length_a   1.000
_cell.length_b   1.000
_cell.length_c   1.000
_cell.angle_alpha   90.00
_cell.angle_beta   90.00
_cell.angle_gamma   90.00
#
_symmetry.space_group_name_H-M   'P 1'
#
loop_
_entity.id
_entity.type
_entity.pdbx_description
1 polymer ?
#
loop_
_entity_poly.entity_id
_entity_poly.type
_entity_poly.pdbx_seq_one_letter_code
_entity_poly.pdbx_strand_id
1 'polypeptide(L)'
;YGTTLGNSLRRILLTSLPGAAITDVQIDGVLHEFSTIPGVLEDVTLIILNLKKVALSMESEDSQALEINVTGPMEVTAGDIQSNSDVEVLNPEQYICTVADGAELHVRMNANKGRGYVSANDNKALADDMPIGVLPIDSIYTPIERVNYQVEKTRVGQKNDYDKLTPDVWTNGSITPSEAISLSAKILTEHLALFVDLTDEAKNAEIMVEKEETHKEKMLEMTIEELDLSVRSYNCLKRAGINTVQELTNKSEADMMKVRNLGR
;
A
#
# COMPACT_ATOMS: atom_id res chain seq x y z
N TYR A 1 -20.87 11.90 -3.49
CA TYR A 1 -20.28 10.63 -2.96
C TYR A 1 -18.91 10.84 -2.29
N GLY A 2 -18.38 12.06 -2.24
CA GLY A 2 -17.05 12.35 -1.68
C GLY A 2 -16.90 11.87 -0.23
N THR A 3 -17.85 12.20 0.65
CA THR A 3 -17.84 11.78 2.05
C THR A 3 -17.94 10.26 2.21
N THR A 4 -18.78 9.60 1.40
CA THR A 4 -18.97 8.14 1.45
C THR A 4 -17.67 7.41 1.09
N LEU A 5 -17.05 7.80 -0.04
CA LEU A 5 -15.79 7.22 -0.49
C LEU A 5 -14.64 7.55 0.46
N GLY A 6 -14.54 8.81 0.91
CA GLY A 6 -13.49 9.26 1.83
C GLY A 6 -13.52 8.49 3.15
N ASN A 7 -14.70 8.31 3.75
CA ASN A 7 -14.85 7.56 4.98
C ASN A 7 -14.56 6.06 4.79
N SER A 8 -15.04 5.46 3.71
CA SER A 8 -14.78 4.04 3.41
C SER A 8 -13.30 3.76 3.20
N LEU A 9 -12.61 4.58 2.38
CA LEU A 9 -11.17 4.48 2.16
C LEU A 9 -10.38 4.69 3.45
N ARG A 10 -10.74 5.71 4.25
CA ARG A 10 -10.08 5.97 5.54
C ARG A 10 -10.14 4.77 6.46
N ARG A 11 -11.28 4.10 6.57
CA ARG A 11 -11.45 2.91 7.43
C ARG A 11 -10.58 1.75 6.96
N ILE A 12 -10.58 1.47 5.65
CA ILE A 12 -9.77 0.38 5.08
C ILE A 12 -8.27 0.67 5.21
N LEU A 13 -7.85 1.90 4.93
CA LEU A 13 -6.46 2.33 5.11
C LEU A 13 -5.95 2.06 6.52
N LEU A 14 -6.74 2.37 7.55
CA LEU A 14 -6.33 2.23 8.95
C LEU A 14 -6.40 0.80 9.50
N THR A 15 -7.15 -0.11 8.86
CA THR A 15 -7.44 -1.43 9.46
C THR A 15 -7.09 -2.64 8.62
N SER A 16 -6.99 -2.50 7.30
CA SER A 16 -7.03 -3.67 6.41
C SER A 16 -5.78 -3.87 5.56
N LEU A 17 -4.86 -2.91 5.55
CA LEU A 17 -3.62 -3.04 4.80
C LEU A 17 -2.65 -3.97 5.53
N PRO A 18 -1.91 -4.81 4.77
CA PRO A 18 -0.89 -5.67 5.35
C PRO A 18 0.34 -4.86 5.76
N GLY A 19 1.06 -5.36 6.75
CA GLY A 19 2.34 -4.84 7.18
C GLY A 19 3.11 -5.87 7.99
N ALA A 20 4.25 -5.48 8.56
CA ALA A 20 5.09 -6.31 9.40
C ALA A 20 5.23 -5.72 10.80
N ALA A 21 5.30 -6.56 11.82
CA ALA A 21 5.48 -6.13 13.20
C ALA A 21 6.18 -7.21 14.02
N ILE A 22 6.80 -6.79 15.14
CA ILE A 22 7.37 -7.68 16.14
C ILE A 22 6.21 -8.28 16.95
N THR A 23 6.25 -9.59 17.20
CA THR A 23 5.20 -10.35 17.89
C THR A 23 5.55 -10.70 19.33
N ASP A 24 6.83 -10.93 19.56
CA ASP A 24 7.35 -11.30 20.87
C ASP A 24 8.81 -10.84 21.04
N VAL A 25 9.22 -10.76 22.27
CA VAL A 25 10.59 -10.39 22.64
C VAL A 25 11.10 -11.27 23.77
N GLN A 26 12.34 -11.68 23.70
CA GLN A 26 13.06 -12.37 24.75
C GLN A 26 14.32 -11.57 25.09
N ILE A 27 14.45 -11.19 26.34
CA ILE A 27 15.62 -10.45 26.85
C ILE A 27 16.32 -11.34 27.85
N ASP A 28 17.65 -11.52 27.74
CA ASP A 28 18.41 -12.37 28.64
C ASP A 28 18.31 -11.83 30.07
N GLY A 29 17.98 -12.74 31.00
CA GLY A 29 17.80 -12.41 32.43
C GLY A 29 16.43 -11.80 32.80
N VAL A 30 15.51 -11.64 31.84
CA VAL A 30 14.16 -11.08 32.05
C VAL A 30 13.11 -12.18 31.96
N LEU A 31 12.20 -12.23 32.94
CA LEU A 31 11.10 -13.22 32.99
C LEU A 31 9.70 -12.59 32.82
N HIS A 32 9.59 -11.27 33.04
CA HIS A 32 8.32 -10.55 32.90
C HIS A 32 8.56 -9.07 32.56
N GLU A 33 7.56 -8.42 32.00
CA GLU A 33 7.62 -7.05 31.48
C GLU A 33 7.88 -5.96 32.53
N PHE A 34 7.63 -6.23 33.80
CA PHE A 34 7.84 -5.28 34.92
C PHE A 34 9.23 -5.41 35.54
N SER A 35 10.20 -5.97 34.82
CA SER A 35 11.59 -6.11 35.26
C SER A 35 12.44 -4.92 34.84
N THR A 36 13.57 -4.77 35.53
CA THR A 36 14.67 -3.90 35.12
C THR A 36 15.87 -4.75 34.68
N ILE A 37 16.67 -4.22 33.76
CA ILE A 37 17.88 -4.90 33.26
C ILE A 37 19.09 -4.22 33.89
N PRO A 38 19.97 -4.96 34.56
CA PRO A 38 21.19 -4.37 35.13
C PRO A 38 22.05 -3.71 34.06
N GLY A 39 22.39 -2.43 34.25
CA GLY A 39 23.18 -1.67 33.29
C GLY A 39 22.44 -1.12 32.09
N VAL A 40 21.10 -1.20 32.06
CA VAL A 40 20.25 -0.52 31.09
C VAL A 40 19.42 0.54 31.80
N LEU A 41 19.31 1.72 31.22
CA LEU A 41 18.63 2.87 31.83
C LEU A 41 17.10 2.67 31.89
N GLU A 42 16.53 2.15 30.82
CA GLU A 42 15.11 1.94 30.67
C GLU A 42 14.68 0.61 31.30
N ASP A 43 13.45 0.57 31.78
CA ASP A 43 12.79 -0.68 32.17
C ASP A 43 12.32 -1.46 30.90
N VAL A 44 12.00 -2.73 31.12
CA VAL A 44 11.56 -3.63 30.03
C VAL A 44 10.28 -3.09 29.36
N THR A 45 9.39 -2.47 30.12
CA THR A 45 8.15 -1.89 29.59
C THR A 45 8.45 -0.76 28.59
N LEU A 46 9.40 0.13 28.89
CA LEU A 46 9.79 1.21 28.00
C LEU A 46 10.49 0.67 26.75
N ILE A 47 11.36 -0.34 26.91
CA ILE A 47 12.00 -1.02 25.78
C ILE A 47 10.95 -1.61 24.84
N ILE A 48 9.95 -2.33 25.37
CA ILE A 48 8.83 -2.89 24.57
C ILE A 48 8.06 -1.78 23.86
N LEU A 49 7.76 -0.67 24.54
CA LEU A 49 7.06 0.47 23.93
C LEU A 49 7.86 1.12 22.79
N ASN A 50 9.19 1.14 22.89
CA ASN A 50 10.05 1.64 21.82
C ASN A 50 10.16 0.63 20.67
N LEU A 51 10.26 -0.66 20.96
CA LEU A 51 10.25 -1.72 19.94
C LEU A 51 8.97 -1.73 19.10
N LYS A 52 7.80 -1.44 19.70
CA LYS A 52 6.53 -1.30 18.98
C LYS A 52 6.52 -0.17 17.94
N LYS A 53 7.45 0.79 18.03
CA LYS A 53 7.59 1.91 17.08
C LYS A 53 8.53 1.58 15.93
N VAL A 54 9.21 0.46 15.96
CA VAL A 54 10.11 0.02 14.89
C VAL A 54 9.28 -0.34 13.67
N ALA A 55 9.55 0.33 12.56
CA ALA A 55 8.89 0.08 11.28
C ALA A 55 9.70 -0.96 10.48
N LEU A 56 9.05 -2.05 10.12
CA LEU A 56 9.65 -3.16 9.41
C LEU A 56 9.03 -3.31 8.02
N SER A 57 9.85 -3.69 7.04
CA SER A 57 9.43 -4.24 5.76
C SER A 57 9.88 -5.69 5.68
N MET A 58 8.99 -6.58 5.24
CA MET A 58 9.29 -8.01 5.11
C MET A 58 8.85 -8.52 3.74
N GLU A 59 9.69 -9.35 3.11
CA GLU A 59 9.31 -10.03 1.87
C GLU A 59 8.70 -11.40 2.15
N SER A 60 9.25 -12.14 3.12
CA SER A 60 8.78 -13.47 3.53
C SER A 60 7.40 -13.43 4.20
N GLU A 61 6.59 -14.46 4.00
CA GLU A 61 5.34 -14.68 4.75
C GLU A 61 5.59 -15.43 6.07
N ASP A 62 6.75 -16.07 6.21
CA ASP A 62 7.13 -16.82 7.41
C ASP A 62 7.68 -15.85 8.49
N SER A 63 7.52 -16.26 9.76
CA SER A 63 8.09 -15.53 10.90
C SER A 63 9.61 -15.50 10.82
N GLN A 64 10.19 -14.31 11.07
CA GLN A 64 11.63 -14.05 10.99
C GLN A 64 12.19 -13.71 12.36
N ALA A 65 13.34 -14.28 12.69
CA ALA A 65 14.06 -13.96 13.91
C ALA A 65 14.93 -12.72 13.73
N LEU A 66 14.89 -11.84 14.72
CA LEU A 66 15.68 -10.62 14.81
C LEU A 66 16.45 -10.60 16.13
N GLU A 67 17.65 -10.04 16.14
CA GLU A 67 18.47 -10.00 17.35
C GLU A 67 19.09 -8.60 17.54
N ILE A 68 19.28 -8.22 18.81
CA ILE A 68 20.14 -7.10 19.22
C ILE A 68 21.19 -7.67 20.14
N ASN A 69 22.46 -7.50 19.81
CA ASN A 69 23.60 -7.95 20.60
C ASN A 69 24.57 -6.78 20.71
N VAL A 70 24.56 -6.09 21.84
CA VAL A 70 25.34 -4.86 22.06
C VAL A 70 26.02 -4.86 23.41
N THR A 71 27.19 -4.17 23.47
CA THR A 71 27.92 -3.93 24.67
C THR A 71 28.09 -2.42 24.86
N GLY A 72 27.71 -1.89 26.03
CA GLY A 72 27.79 -0.45 26.35
C GLY A 72 29.21 0.07 26.51
N PRO A 73 29.38 1.40 26.59
CA PRO A 73 28.32 2.39 26.68
C PRO A 73 27.80 2.79 25.30
N MET A 74 26.50 2.71 25.06
CA MET A 74 25.89 3.19 23.81
C MET A 74 24.39 3.41 23.94
N GLU A 75 23.85 4.27 23.08
CA GLU A 75 22.42 4.37 22.79
C GLU A 75 22.08 3.33 21.72
N VAL A 76 21.16 2.43 22.03
CA VAL A 76 20.69 1.38 21.13
C VAL A 76 19.53 1.92 20.32
N THR A 77 19.63 1.77 19.01
CA THR A 77 18.62 2.19 18.06
C THR A 77 18.10 1.00 17.25
N ALA A 78 17.05 1.20 16.47
CA ALA A 78 16.54 0.15 15.58
C ALA A 78 17.56 -0.27 14.51
N GLY A 79 18.55 0.58 14.20
CA GLY A 79 19.65 0.24 13.29
C GLY A 79 20.60 -0.82 13.84
N ASP A 80 20.60 -1.08 15.16
CA ASP A 80 21.39 -2.13 15.79
C ASP A 80 20.71 -3.51 15.73
N ILE A 81 19.50 -3.59 15.21
CA ILE A 81 18.77 -4.83 14.99
C ILE A 81 19.45 -5.62 13.86
N GLN A 82 19.94 -6.79 14.20
CA GLN A 82 20.47 -7.73 13.23
C GLN A 82 19.30 -8.51 12.62
N SER A 83 19.09 -8.32 11.33
CA SER A 83 18.05 -8.97 10.55
C SER A 83 18.67 -9.80 9.42
N ASN A 84 17.90 -10.72 8.87
CA ASN A 84 18.26 -11.42 7.63
C ASN A 84 17.91 -10.56 6.40
N SER A 85 18.19 -11.07 5.20
CA SER A 85 17.89 -10.39 3.92
C SER A 85 16.41 -10.13 3.67
N ASP A 86 15.52 -10.83 4.38
CA ASP A 86 14.08 -10.80 4.18
C ASP A 86 13.38 -9.72 5.02
N VAL A 87 14.10 -9.09 5.94
CA VAL A 87 13.58 -8.05 6.85
C VAL A 87 14.46 -6.81 6.78
N GLU A 88 13.83 -5.68 6.48
CA GLU A 88 14.45 -4.37 6.46
C GLU A 88 13.85 -3.46 7.55
N VAL A 89 14.72 -2.78 8.31
CA VAL A 89 14.33 -1.76 9.29
C VAL A 89 14.26 -0.42 8.58
N LEU A 90 13.06 0.19 8.54
CA LEU A 90 12.80 1.41 7.78
C LEU A 90 13.13 2.70 8.54
N ASN A 91 13.12 2.65 9.88
CA ASN A 91 13.44 3.78 10.77
C ASN A 91 14.63 3.46 11.71
N PRO A 92 15.83 3.29 11.17
CA PRO A 92 17.01 2.86 11.96
C PRO A 92 17.38 3.81 13.10
N GLU A 93 16.96 5.08 13.03
CA GLU A 93 17.17 6.10 14.06
C GLU A 93 16.21 5.96 15.26
N GLN A 94 15.20 5.06 15.20
CA GLN A 94 14.27 4.87 16.31
C GLN A 94 15.02 4.41 17.57
N TYR A 95 14.97 5.22 18.62
CA TYR A 95 15.57 4.91 19.90
C TYR A 95 14.89 3.73 20.60
N ILE A 96 15.69 2.83 21.18
CA ILE A 96 15.22 1.66 21.93
C ILE A 96 15.58 1.81 23.42
N CYS A 97 16.87 1.88 23.74
CA CYS A 97 17.32 2.01 25.12
C CYS A 97 18.79 2.51 25.19
N THR A 98 19.28 2.79 26.42
CA THR A 98 20.68 3.16 26.69
C THR A 98 21.33 2.09 27.54
N VAL A 99 22.46 1.57 27.07
CA VAL A 99 23.28 0.57 27.78
C VAL A 99 24.48 1.28 28.43
N ALA A 100 24.68 1.05 29.73
CA ALA A 100 25.78 1.63 30.50
C ALA A 100 27.13 0.97 30.18
N ASP A 101 28.21 1.60 30.62
CA ASP A 101 29.58 1.11 30.42
C ASP A 101 29.76 -0.30 31.01
N GLY A 102 30.29 -1.21 30.20
CA GLY A 102 30.54 -2.60 30.57
C GLY A 102 29.30 -3.49 30.73
N ALA A 103 28.11 -2.98 30.43
CA ALA A 103 26.91 -3.80 30.42
C ALA A 103 26.67 -4.41 29.02
N GLU A 104 26.09 -5.61 28.99
CA GLU A 104 25.72 -6.33 27.76
C GLU A 104 24.23 -6.44 27.70
N LEU A 105 23.68 -6.27 26.49
CA LEU A 105 22.25 -6.44 26.20
C LEU A 105 22.06 -7.40 25.04
N HIS A 106 21.34 -8.50 25.29
CA HIS A 106 20.97 -9.48 24.30
C HIS A 106 19.43 -9.57 24.23
N VAL A 107 18.88 -9.22 23.07
CA VAL A 107 17.45 -9.25 22.80
C VAL A 107 17.20 -10.10 21.58
N ARG A 108 16.30 -11.07 21.68
CA ARG A 108 15.78 -11.85 20.54
C ARG A 108 14.32 -11.49 20.34
N MET A 109 13.91 -11.39 19.10
CA MET A 109 12.56 -10.98 18.72
C MET A 109 12.13 -11.82 17.54
N ASN A 110 10.83 -12.07 17.42
CA ASN A 110 10.24 -12.59 16.21
C ASN A 110 9.37 -11.49 15.57
N ALA A 111 9.42 -11.41 14.25
CA ALA A 111 8.58 -10.53 13.45
C ALA A 111 7.84 -11.35 12.38
N ASN A 112 6.61 -10.98 12.08
CA ASN A 112 5.84 -11.59 11.00
C ASN A 112 5.01 -10.56 10.25
N LYS A 113 4.37 -11.01 9.16
CA LYS A 113 3.36 -10.22 8.44
C LYS A 113 1.98 -10.45 9.04
N GLY A 114 1.18 -9.40 9.03
CA GLY A 114 -0.20 -9.44 9.49
C GLY A 114 -1.01 -8.24 9.00
N ARG A 115 -2.18 -8.03 9.59
CA ARG A 115 -3.06 -6.90 9.27
C ARG A 115 -3.66 -6.31 10.54
N GLY A 116 -3.80 -4.99 10.54
CA GLY A 116 -4.44 -4.27 11.64
C GLY A 116 -3.65 -4.33 12.94
N TYR A 117 -4.30 -4.76 14.01
CA TYR A 117 -3.75 -4.85 15.36
C TYR A 117 -4.02 -6.22 15.97
N VAL A 118 -2.99 -6.82 16.52
CA VAL A 118 -3.08 -8.09 17.27
C VAL A 118 -2.55 -7.84 18.69
N SER A 119 -3.34 -8.19 19.69
CA SER A 119 -2.94 -7.98 21.09
C SER A 119 -1.89 -9.01 21.53
N ALA A 120 -1.12 -8.69 22.57
CA ALA A 120 -0.16 -9.61 23.18
C ALA A 120 -0.82 -10.92 23.63
N ASN A 121 -2.08 -10.87 24.11
CA ASN A 121 -2.82 -12.07 24.48
C ASN A 121 -3.17 -12.95 23.28
N ASP A 122 -3.50 -12.33 22.14
CA ASP A 122 -3.77 -13.05 20.91
C ASP A 122 -2.49 -13.65 20.34
N ASN A 123 -1.38 -12.90 20.34
CA ASN A 123 -0.06 -13.42 19.96
C ASN A 123 0.35 -14.61 20.83
N LYS A 124 0.09 -14.56 22.14
CA LYS A 124 0.31 -15.68 23.05
C LYS A 124 -0.56 -16.88 22.74
N ALA A 125 -1.81 -16.67 22.35
CA ALA A 125 -2.74 -17.74 21.99
C ALA A 125 -2.42 -18.40 20.65
N LEU A 126 -1.80 -17.65 19.71
CA LEU A 126 -1.38 -18.15 18.41
C LEU A 126 -0.09 -18.99 18.50
N ALA A 127 0.72 -18.79 19.53
CA ALA A 127 1.93 -19.57 19.76
C ALA A 127 1.59 -20.78 20.64
N ASP A 128 1.61 -21.98 20.09
CA ASP A 128 1.22 -23.24 20.76
C ASP A 128 2.02 -23.52 22.03
N ASP A 129 3.26 -23.06 22.14
CA ASP A 129 4.12 -23.25 23.33
C ASP A 129 5.17 -22.13 23.40
N MET A 130 4.86 -21.04 24.11
CA MET A 130 5.86 -19.99 24.37
C MET A 130 6.85 -20.42 25.47
N PRO A 131 8.17 -20.45 25.18
CA PRO A 131 9.16 -20.72 26.21
C PRO A 131 9.10 -19.69 27.36
N ILE A 132 9.48 -20.12 28.55
CA ILE A 132 9.61 -19.22 29.71
C ILE A 132 10.62 -18.10 29.39
N GLY A 133 10.22 -16.84 29.65
CA GLY A 133 11.04 -15.67 29.36
C GLY A 133 10.79 -15.03 28.00
N VAL A 134 9.98 -15.63 27.13
CA VAL A 134 9.46 -14.96 25.93
C VAL A 134 8.24 -14.13 26.30
N LEU A 135 8.27 -12.85 26.01
CA LEU A 135 7.23 -11.88 26.32
C LEU A 135 6.47 -11.56 25.02
N PRO A 136 5.20 -11.95 24.90
CA PRO A 136 4.38 -11.54 23.76
C PRO A 136 4.11 -10.05 23.87
N ILE A 137 4.14 -9.35 22.73
CA ILE A 137 3.86 -7.92 22.65
C ILE A 137 2.73 -7.65 21.66
N ASP A 138 2.07 -6.50 21.82
CA ASP A 138 1.07 -6.08 20.83
C ASP A 138 1.73 -5.76 19.50
N SER A 139 1.18 -6.28 18.42
CA SER A 139 1.67 -6.09 17.06
C SER A 139 0.79 -5.12 16.30
N ILE A 140 1.37 -4.01 15.84
CA ILE A 140 0.69 -2.99 15.02
C ILE A 140 1.18 -3.18 13.59
N TYR A 141 0.41 -3.89 12.79
CA TYR A 141 0.76 -4.21 11.41
C TYR A 141 0.44 -3.10 10.42
N THR A 142 -0.50 -2.20 10.78
CA THR A 142 -0.92 -1.15 9.85
C THR A 142 0.24 -0.25 9.45
N PRO A 143 0.50 -0.11 8.12
CA PRO A 143 1.54 0.79 7.63
C PRO A 143 1.12 2.26 7.64
N ILE A 144 -0.12 2.53 8.03
CA ILE A 144 -0.72 3.87 8.00
C ILE A 144 -0.78 4.45 9.40
N GLU A 145 -0.10 5.54 9.61
CA GLU A 145 -0.06 6.26 10.88
C GLU A 145 -1.29 7.15 11.08
N ARG A 146 -1.66 7.87 10.01
CA ARG A 146 -2.76 8.83 10.06
C ARG A 146 -3.42 8.98 8.70
N VAL A 147 -4.75 9.12 8.70
CA VAL A 147 -5.53 9.47 7.51
C VAL A 147 -6.48 10.60 7.85
N ASN A 148 -6.47 11.62 7.01
CA ASN A 148 -7.47 12.67 6.98
C ASN A 148 -8.05 12.78 5.57
N TYR A 149 -9.24 13.38 5.42
CA TYR A 149 -9.78 13.70 4.11
C TYR A 149 -10.64 14.95 4.17
N GLN A 150 -10.67 15.68 3.06
CA GLN A 150 -11.50 16.85 2.87
C GLN A 150 -12.37 16.65 1.63
N VAL A 151 -13.61 17.14 1.71
CA VAL A 151 -14.57 17.10 0.58
C VAL A 151 -15.03 18.51 0.30
N GLU A 152 -14.76 18.97 -0.92
CA GLU A 152 -15.12 20.30 -1.40
C GLU A 152 -16.04 20.17 -2.61
N LYS A 153 -16.98 21.11 -2.74
CA LYS A 153 -17.73 21.24 -4.00
C LYS A 153 -16.82 21.78 -5.08
N THR A 154 -16.87 21.17 -6.25
CA THR A 154 -16.06 21.59 -7.39
C THR A 154 -16.86 21.62 -8.67
N ARG A 155 -16.37 22.43 -9.61
CA ARG A 155 -16.97 22.59 -10.93
C ARG A 155 -16.18 21.77 -11.95
N VAL A 156 -16.89 20.96 -12.73
CA VAL A 156 -16.33 20.26 -13.88
C VAL A 156 -17.14 20.69 -15.12
N GLY A 157 -16.49 21.46 -16.01
CA GLY A 157 -17.16 22.05 -17.14
C GLY A 157 -18.24 23.08 -16.71
N GLN A 158 -19.50 22.81 -17.07
CA GLN A 158 -20.65 23.67 -16.69
C GLN A 158 -21.41 23.15 -15.47
N LYS A 159 -21.07 21.96 -14.93
CA LYS A 159 -21.73 21.34 -13.77
C LYS A 159 -20.98 21.65 -12.48
N ASN A 160 -21.70 22.10 -11.45
CA ASN A 160 -21.15 22.48 -10.14
C ASN A 160 -21.39 21.43 -9.04
N ASP A 161 -21.96 20.26 -9.39
CA ASP A 161 -22.46 19.28 -8.43
C ASP A 161 -21.45 18.18 -8.09
N TYR A 162 -20.20 18.34 -8.52
CA TYR A 162 -19.15 17.37 -8.24
C TYR A 162 -18.50 17.63 -6.88
N ASP A 163 -18.12 16.53 -6.23
CA ASP A 163 -17.28 16.56 -5.03
C ASP A 163 -15.82 16.35 -5.43
N LYS A 164 -14.94 17.19 -4.89
CA LYS A 164 -13.49 16.97 -4.91
C LYS A 164 -13.10 16.33 -3.58
N LEU A 165 -12.62 15.10 -3.60
CA LEU A 165 -12.09 14.39 -2.46
C LEU A 165 -10.57 14.52 -2.43
N THR A 166 -10.04 15.06 -1.34
CA THR A 166 -8.59 15.20 -1.11
C THR A 166 -8.22 14.40 0.14
N PRO A 167 -7.65 13.18 0.01
CA PRO A 167 -7.14 12.42 1.12
C PRO A 167 -5.71 12.82 1.46
N ASP A 168 -5.41 12.97 2.75
CA ASP A 168 -4.08 13.12 3.32
C ASP A 168 -3.72 11.84 4.05
N VAL A 169 -2.65 11.18 3.66
CA VAL A 169 -2.23 9.87 4.20
C VAL A 169 -0.78 9.94 4.65
N TRP A 170 -0.54 9.56 5.90
CA TRP A 170 0.80 9.42 6.48
C TRP A 170 1.10 7.95 6.67
N THR A 171 2.27 7.52 6.20
CA THR A 171 2.72 6.13 6.24
C THR A 171 4.01 6.02 7.05
N ASN A 172 4.29 4.84 7.55
CA ASN A 172 5.54 4.52 8.25
C ASN A 172 6.75 4.28 7.31
N GLY A 173 6.58 4.47 6.00
CA GLY A 173 7.62 4.28 4.98
C GLY A 173 7.61 2.92 4.28
N SER A 174 6.88 1.91 4.81
CA SER A 174 6.80 0.57 4.18
C SER A 174 5.96 0.54 2.89
N ILE A 175 5.10 1.53 2.71
CA ILE A 175 4.24 1.67 1.53
C ILE A 175 4.13 3.15 1.14
N THR A 176 4.02 3.44 -0.14
CA THR A 176 3.74 4.80 -0.60
C THR A 176 2.25 5.15 -0.40
N PRO A 177 1.90 6.43 -0.12
CA PRO A 177 0.50 6.84 0.02
C PRO A 177 -0.37 6.49 -1.19
N SER A 178 0.19 6.57 -2.39
CA SER A 178 -0.52 6.24 -3.63
C SER A 178 -0.86 4.76 -3.73
N GLU A 179 0.09 3.88 -3.39
CA GLU A 179 -0.11 2.43 -3.34
C GLU A 179 -1.13 2.05 -2.26
N ALA A 180 -1.02 2.66 -1.07
CA ALA A 180 -1.94 2.44 0.03
C ALA A 180 -3.40 2.73 -0.38
N ILE A 181 -3.63 3.88 -1.04
CA ILE A 181 -4.97 4.25 -1.55
C ILE A 181 -5.43 3.24 -2.62
N SER A 182 -4.54 2.85 -3.54
CA SER A 182 -4.88 1.91 -4.61
C SER A 182 -5.25 0.53 -4.07
N LEU A 183 -4.47 0.00 -3.11
CA LEU A 183 -4.78 -1.27 -2.44
C LEU A 183 -6.08 -1.20 -1.65
N SER A 184 -6.33 -0.09 -0.94
CA SER A 184 -7.57 0.12 -0.20
C SER A 184 -8.79 0.17 -1.12
N ALA A 185 -8.67 0.83 -2.26
CA ALA A 185 -9.72 0.88 -3.27
C ALA A 185 -9.97 -0.51 -3.88
N LYS A 186 -8.93 -1.30 -4.13
CA LYS A 186 -9.03 -2.68 -4.62
C LYS A 186 -9.78 -3.55 -3.61
N ILE A 187 -9.39 -3.52 -2.33
CA ILE A 187 -10.08 -4.26 -1.26
C ILE A 187 -11.57 -3.90 -1.22
N LEU A 188 -11.90 -2.59 -1.27
CA LEU A 188 -13.28 -2.13 -1.26
C LEU A 188 -14.06 -2.65 -2.47
N THR A 189 -13.46 -2.60 -3.66
CA THR A 189 -14.09 -3.06 -4.92
C THR A 189 -14.37 -4.56 -4.88
N GLU A 190 -13.42 -5.37 -4.42
CA GLU A 190 -13.57 -6.82 -4.31
C GLU A 190 -14.71 -7.20 -3.34
N HIS A 191 -14.82 -6.52 -2.20
CA HIS A 191 -15.92 -6.77 -1.26
C HIS A 191 -17.27 -6.28 -1.79
N LEU A 192 -17.30 -5.12 -2.48
CA LEU A 192 -18.53 -4.60 -3.07
C LEU A 192 -19.01 -5.42 -4.26
N ALA A 193 -18.11 -6.09 -4.98
CA ALA A 193 -18.47 -6.99 -6.08
C ALA A 193 -19.43 -8.09 -5.62
N LEU A 194 -19.27 -8.61 -4.38
CA LEU A 194 -20.18 -9.61 -3.83
C LEU A 194 -21.64 -9.11 -3.73
N PHE A 195 -21.83 -7.81 -3.51
CA PHE A 195 -23.17 -7.21 -3.47
C PHE A 195 -23.73 -6.91 -4.87
N VAL A 196 -22.87 -6.54 -5.81
CA VAL A 196 -23.25 -6.33 -7.22
C VAL A 196 -23.73 -7.64 -7.84
N ASP A 197 -23.10 -8.76 -7.47
CA ASP A 197 -23.40 -10.09 -7.99
C ASP A 197 -24.67 -10.73 -7.43
N LEU A 198 -25.39 -10.07 -6.50
CA LEU A 198 -26.61 -10.60 -5.91
C LEU A 198 -27.77 -10.72 -6.91
N THR A 199 -27.83 -9.86 -7.92
CA THR A 199 -28.89 -9.90 -8.95
C THR A 199 -28.34 -9.61 -10.35
N ASP A 200 -28.83 -10.32 -11.36
CA ASP A 200 -28.43 -10.10 -12.75
C ASP A 200 -28.89 -8.73 -13.28
N GLU A 201 -29.99 -8.19 -12.75
CA GLU A 201 -30.48 -6.86 -13.08
C GLU A 201 -29.50 -5.77 -12.63
N ALA A 202 -28.89 -5.90 -11.44
CA ALA A 202 -27.90 -4.95 -10.93
C ALA A 202 -26.59 -4.99 -11.73
N LYS A 203 -26.19 -6.16 -12.23
CA LYS A 203 -24.99 -6.31 -13.08
C LYS A 203 -25.10 -5.54 -14.40
N ASN A 204 -26.31 -5.49 -14.96
CA ASN A 204 -26.58 -4.88 -16.27
C ASN A 204 -27.08 -3.44 -16.17
N ALA A 205 -27.27 -2.90 -14.95
CA ALA A 205 -27.74 -1.54 -14.75
C ALA A 205 -26.57 -0.54 -14.94
N GLU A 206 -26.69 0.33 -15.93
CA GLU A 206 -25.80 1.48 -16.10
C GLU A 206 -26.09 2.54 -15.03
N ILE A 207 -25.38 2.47 -13.90
CA ILE A 207 -25.59 3.39 -12.77
C ILE A 207 -24.66 4.61 -12.85
N MET A 208 -23.51 4.49 -13.50
CA MET A 208 -22.61 5.61 -13.74
C MET A 208 -22.98 6.32 -15.04
N VAL A 209 -22.99 7.66 -14.98
CA VAL A 209 -23.00 8.47 -16.20
C VAL A 209 -21.84 7.98 -17.05
N GLU A 210 -22.13 7.53 -18.27
CA GLU A 210 -21.10 7.24 -19.27
C GLU A 210 -20.03 8.32 -19.20
N LYS A 211 -18.78 7.90 -19.07
CA LYS A 211 -17.67 8.79 -19.32
C LYS A 211 -17.93 9.35 -20.71
N GLU A 212 -18.25 10.64 -20.81
CA GLU A 212 -18.32 11.28 -22.13
C GLU A 212 -16.99 10.92 -22.80
N GLU A 213 -17.04 9.91 -23.68
CA GLU A 213 -15.90 9.61 -24.54
C GLU A 213 -15.52 10.94 -25.15
N THR A 214 -14.32 11.39 -24.87
CA THR A 214 -13.87 12.68 -25.37
C THR A 214 -14.11 12.65 -26.86
N HIS A 215 -14.61 13.72 -27.43
CA HIS A 215 -14.87 13.84 -28.88
C HIS A 215 -13.67 13.34 -29.72
N LYS A 216 -12.48 13.36 -29.12
CA LYS A 216 -11.25 12.78 -29.68
C LYS A 216 -11.23 11.25 -29.69
N GLU A 217 -11.72 10.57 -28.66
CA GLU A 217 -11.74 9.10 -28.61
C GLU A 217 -12.77 8.56 -29.62
N LYS A 218 -13.96 9.16 -29.69
CA LYS A 218 -14.93 8.85 -30.74
C LYS A 218 -14.41 9.07 -32.15
N MET A 219 -13.69 10.19 -32.37
CA MET A 219 -13.09 10.45 -33.68
C MET A 219 -11.95 9.48 -34.03
N LEU A 220 -11.20 8.96 -33.05
CA LEU A 220 -10.13 7.99 -33.28
C LEU A 220 -10.69 6.59 -33.60
N GLU A 221 -11.85 6.22 -33.01
CA GLU A 221 -12.52 4.95 -33.27
C GLU A 221 -13.36 4.95 -34.56
N MET A 222 -13.64 6.14 -35.12
CA MET A 222 -14.36 6.27 -36.40
C MET A 222 -13.65 5.45 -37.50
N THR A 223 -14.46 4.81 -38.35
CA THR A 223 -13.97 4.12 -39.55
C THR A 223 -13.58 5.12 -40.62
N ILE A 224 -12.64 4.78 -41.48
CA ILE A 224 -12.24 5.63 -42.62
C ILE A 224 -13.43 5.83 -43.64
N GLU A 225 -14.48 5.03 -43.53
CA GLU A 225 -15.70 5.15 -44.31
C GLU A 225 -16.52 6.40 -43.96
N GLU A 226 -16.45 6.82 -42.70
CA GLU A 226 -17.16 7.98 -42.14
C GLU A 226 -16.46 9.32 -42.38
N LEU A 227 -15.22 9.29 -42.92
CA LEU A 227 -14.41 10.50 -43.14
C LEU A 227 -14.70 11.24 -44.47
N ASP A 228 -15.72 10.87 -45.23
CA ASP A 228 -16.11 11.50 -46.50
C ASP A 228 -14.91 11.66 -47.49
N LEU A 229 -13.99 10.68 -47.50
CA LEU A 229 -12.83 10.69 -48.37
C LEU A 229 -13.21 10.41 -49.81
N SER A 230 -12.42 10.88 -50.78
CA SER A 230 -12.60 10.52 -52.20
C SER A 230 -12.53 8.98 -52.33
N VAL A 231 -13.31 8.42 -53.27
CA VAL A 231 -13.34 6.98 -53.55
C VAL A 231 -11.94 6.42 -53.83
N ARG A 232 -11.08 7.23 -54.42
CA ARG A 232 -9.69 6.86 -54.69
C ARG A 232 -8.86 6.76 -53.42
N SER A 233 -8.95 7.76 -52.55
CA SER A 233 -8.21 7.78 -51.25
C SER A 233 -8.68 6.66 -50.34
N TYR A 234 -9.98 6.45 -50.21
CA TYR A 234 -10.57 5.36 -49.47
C TYR A 234 -10.05 3.99 -49.92
N ASN A 235 -10.09 3.70 -51.22
CA ASN A 235 -9.61 2.43 -51.74
C ASN A 235 -8.13 2.20 -51.54
N CYS A 236 -7.32 3.27 -51.53
CA CYS A 236 -5.87 3.19 -51.27
C CYS A 236 -5.60 2.85 -49.80
N LEU A 237 -6.28 3.50 -48.86
CA LEU A 237 -6.18 3.26 -47.42
C LEU A 237 -6.64 1.84 -47.05
N LYS A 238 -7.80 1.41 -47.59
CA LYS A 238 -8.31 0.06 -47.37
C LYS A 238 -7.38 -1.04 -47.88
N ARG A 239 -6.75 -0.83 -49.04
CA ARG A 239 -5.72 -1.75 -49.58
C ARG A 239 -4.44 -1.76 -48.75
N ALA A 240 -4.13 -0.67 -48.08
CA ALA A 240 -3.01 -0.57 -47.15
C ALA A 240 -3.28 -1.15 -45.76
N GLY A 241 -4.53 -1.69 -45.52
CA GLY A 241 -4.94 -2.28 -44.27
C GLY A 241 -5.27 -1.27 -43.17
N ILE A 242 -5.54 0.00 -43.54
CA ILE A 242 -5.93 1.06 -42.62
C ILE A 242 -7.45 1.17 -42.61
N ASN A 243 -8.10 0.86 -41.51
CA ASN A 243 -9.56 0.81 -41.39
C ASN A 243 -10.12 1.86 -40.43
N THR A 244 -9.32 2.37 -39.48
CA THR A 244 -9.75 3.34 -38.48
C THR A 244 -8.91 4.62 -38.55
N VAL A 245 -9.48 5.71 -38.01
CA VAL A 245 -8.80 7.00 -37.90
C VAL A 245 -7.55 6.89 -37.00
N GLN A 246 -7.63 6.06 -35.96
CA GLN A 246 -6.51 5.78 -35.08
C GLN A 246 -5.32 5.13 -35.82
N GLU A 247 -5.60 4.16 -36.69
CA GLU A 247 -4.58 3.53 -37.52
C GLU A 247 -3.94 4.52 -38.50
N LEU A 248 -4.76 5.45 -39.01
CA LEU A 248 -4.30 6.50 -39.93
C LEU A 248 -3.40 7.52 -39.22
N THR A 249 -3.79 7.97 -38.00
CA THR A 249 -2.98 8.95 -37.25
C THR A 249 -1.68 8.40 -36.70
N ASN A 250 -1.59 7.09 -36.52
CA ASN A 250 -0.35 6.41 -36.08
C ASN A 250 0.67 6.19 -37.22
N LYS A 251 0.32 6.49 -38.47
CA LYS A 251 1.25 6.40 -39.61
C LYS A 251 2.04 7.70 -39.78
N SER A 252 3.33 7.55 -40.04
CA SER A 252 4.18 8.69 -40.42
C SER A 252 3.95 9.11 -41.85
N GLU A 253 4.27 10.34 -42.19
CA GLU A 253 4.23 10.84 -43.60
C GLU A 253 5.07 9.94 -44.56
N ALA A 254 6.20 9.45 -44.10
CA ALA A 254 7.05 8.53 -44.85
C ALA A 254 6.38 7.17 -45.10
N ASP A 255 5.55 6.68 -44.19
CA ASP A 255 4.79 5.43 -44.37
C ASP A 255 3.60 5.63 -45.29
N MET A 256 2.95 6.79 -45.23
CA MET A 256 1.87 7.15 -46.13
C MET A 256 2.34 7.31 -47.56
N MET A 257 3.56 7.82 -47.79
CA MET A 257 4.19 7.92 -49.12
C MET A 257 4.48 6.55 -49.77
N LYS A 258 4.59 5.48 -48.99
CA LYS A 258 4.79 4.10 -49.47
C LYS A 258 3.48 3.47 -49.99
N VAL A 259 2.31 4.03 -49.66
CA VAL A 259 1.01 3.53 -50.12
C VAL A 259 0.88 3.85 -51.64
N ARG A 260 0.80 2.80 -52.47
CA ARG A 260 0.66 2.93 -53.89
C ARG A 260 -0.58 3.75 -54.30
N ASN A 261 -0.39 4.77 -55.14
CA ASN A 261 -1.45 5.61 -55.73
C ASN A 261 -2.15 6.63 -54.80
N LEU A 262 -1.60 6.93 -53.63
CA LEU A 262 -2.17 7.95 -52.74
C LEU A 262 -1.87 9.39 -53.28
N GLY A 263 -0.88 9.61 -54.16
CA GLY A 263 -0.53 10.91 -54.70
C GLY A 263 -0.05 11.90 -53.61
N ARG A 264 0.63 12.98 -54.04
CA ARG A 264 0.93 14.12 -53.15
C ARG A 264 -0.30 14.96 -52.88
#